data_6c54cbcae6ce85e43abefc22287f2d87
#
_entry.id   6c54cbcae6ce85e43abefc22287f2d87
#
_cell.length_a   1.000
_cell.length_b   1.000
_cell.length_c   1.000
_cell.angle_alpha   90.00
_cell.angle_beta   90.00
_cell.angle_gamma   90.00
#
_symmetry.space_group_name_H-M   'P 1'
#
loop_
_entity.id
_entity.type
_entity.pdbx_description
1 polymer ?
#
loop_
_entity_poly.entity_id
_entity_poly.type
_entity_poly.pdbx_seq_one_letter_code
_entity_poly.pdbx_strand_id
1 'polypeptide(L)'
;MHLAKEYGRQAVLTKDTIQKYFNTEKSLPFIARYQDEIIGYIIGIPLEELRQESWAVNDENFGKYNTLYTYAFVIMEKYKSNGYARMLKRVYLSWSQKRSNIKYVTGHVITGTSNVADKNMTIISRIDDWQGTKKSFEYYRRSFDIKDNIESINSPPLEITI
;
A
#
# COMPACT_ATOMS: atom_id res chain seq x y z
N MET A 1 -7.99 -17.25 6.09
CA MET A 1 -9.21 -16.87 5.33
C MET A 1 -9.85 -15.57 5.80
N HIS A 2 -9.66 -15.14 7.03
CA HIS A 2 -10.17 -13.87 7.56
C HIS A 2 -9.63 -12.66 6.77
N LEU A 3 -8.34 -12.61 6.50
CA LEU A 3 -7.70 -11.51 5.76
C LEU A 3 -8.26 -11.36 4.35
N ALA A 4 -8.48 -12.45 3.61
CA ALA A 4 -9.05 -12.38 2.27
C ALA A 4 -10.48 -11.85 2.27
N LYS A 5 -11.27 -12.18 3.27
CA LYS A 5 -12.65 -11.70 3.42
C LYS A 5 -12.71 -10.21 3.74
N GLU A 6 -11.78 -9.72 4.53
CA GLU A 6 -11.76 -8.33 4.99
C GLU A 6 -11.05 -7.38 4.00
N TYR A 7 -9.92 -7.81 3.45
CA TYR A 7 -9.01 -6.96 2.67
C TYR A 7 -8.83 -7.39 1.21
N GLY A 8 -9.45 -8.50 0.80
CA GLY A 8 -9.28 -9.08 -0.52
C GLY A 8 -8.19 -10.15 -0.56
N ARG A 9 -8.13 -10.87 -1.67
CA ARG A 9 -7.21 -12.00 -1.87
C ARG A 9 -5.73 -11.59 -1.79
N GLN A 10 -5.41 -10.36 -2.14
CA GLN A 10 -4.05 -9.82 -2.10
C GLN A 10 -3.49 -9.73 -0.67
N ALA A 11 -4.35 -9.59 0.34
CA ALA A 11 -3.93 -9.52 1.75
C ALA A 11 -3.49 -10.87 2.33
N VAL A 12 -3.74 -11.97 1.62
CA VAL A 12 -3.31 -13.30 2.05
C VAL A 12 -1.88 -13.53 1.61
N LEU A 13 -0.96 -13.60 2.57
CA LEU A 13 0.42 -13.92 2.30
C LEU A 13 0.58 -15.43 2.12
N THR A 14 0.97 -15.82 0.91
CA THR A 14 1.42 -17.16 0.58
C THR A 14 2.93 -17.15 0.41
N LYS A 15 3.55 -18.34 0.40
CA LYS A 15 4.99 -18.46 0.11
C LYS A 15 5.35 -17.78 -1.22
N ASP A 16 4.51 -17.95 -2.23
CA ASP A 16 4.74 -17.39 -3.57
C ASP A 16 4.62 -15.87 -3.57
N THR A 17 3.63 -15.29 -2.86
CA THR A 17 3.48 -13.84 -2.76
C THR A 17 4.59 -13.21 -1.95
N ILE A 18 5.06 -13.86 -0.88
CA ILE A 18 6.22 -13.41 -0.10
C ILE A 18 7.47 -13.40 -1.00
N GLN A 19 7.72 -14.48 -1.71
CA GLN A 19 8.87 -14.58 -2.60
C GLN A 19 8.79 -13.56 -3.74
N LYS A 20 7.60 -13.35 -4.31
CA LYS A 20 7.38 -12.43 -5.42
C LYS A 20 7.50 -10.96 -5.03
N TYR A 21 6.95 -10.56 -3.88
CA TYR A 21 6.77 -9.14 -3.55
C TYR A 21 7.63 -8.64 -2.40
N PHE A 22 8.06 -9.48 -1.47
CA PHE A 22 8.94 -9.05 -0.39
C PHE A 22 10.42 -9.08 -0.76
N ASN A 23 10.81 -10.00 -1.63
CA ASN A 23 12.21 -10.25 -1.97
C ASN A 23 12.64 -9.66 -3.33
N THR A 24 11.86 -8.74 -3.90
CA THR A 24 12.23 -8.07 -5.15
C THR A 24 12.72 -6.66 -4.87
N GLU A 25 13.77 -6.24 -5.58
CA GLU A 25 14.32 -4.88 -5.46
C GLU A 25 13.32 -3.78 -5.81
N LYS A 26 12.30 -4.11 -6.59
CA LYS A 26 11.27 -3.16 -7.05
C LYS A 26 10.19 -2.91 -6.01
N SER A 27 9.98 -3.83 -5.07
CA SER A 27 8.97 -3.68 -4.03
C SER A 27 9.46 -2.81 -2.88
N LEU A 28 8.51 -2.29 -2.10
CA LEU A 28 8.78 -1.51 -0.90
C LEU A 28 7.98 -2.11 0.27
N PRO A 29 8.52 -3.15 0.91
CA PRO A 29 7.86 -3.80 2.04
C PRO A 29 8.30 -3.18 3.36
N PHE A 30 7.35 -3.05 4.30
CA PHE A 30 7.60 -2.74 5.71
C PHE A 30 6.84 -3.71 6.59
N ILE A 31 7.50 -4.21 7.63
CA ILE A 31 6.92 -5.07 8.65
C ILE A 31 7.01 -4.34 9.99
N ALA A 32 5.91 -4.24 10.68
CA ALA A 32 5.87 -3.73 12.04
C ALA A 32 5.92 -4.88 13.05
N ARG A 33 6.80 -4.76 14.04
CA ARG A 33 6.96 -5.74 15.14
C ARG A 33 6.79 -5.07 16.49
N TYR A 34 6.30 -5.84 17.43
CA TYR A 34 6.24 -5.48 18.84
C TYR A 34 6.59 -6.71 19.66
N GLN A 35 7.64 -6.61 20.50
CA GLN A 35 8.11 -7.73 21.34
C GLN A 35 8.25 -9.05 20.56
N ASP A 36 8.97 -9.00 19.42
CA ASP A 36 9.23 -10.13 18.51
C ASP A 36 8.01 -10.70 17.77
N GLU A 37 6.82 -10.12 17.97
CA GLU A 37 5.61 -10.51 17.28
C GLU A 37 5.33 -9.57 16.09
N ILE A 38 4.99 -10.11 14.92
CA ILE A 38 4.56 -9.31 13.77
C ILE A 38 3.16 -8.77 14.05
N ILE A 39 3.02 -7.45 14.06
CA ILE A 39 1.75 -6.77 14.31
C ILE A 39 1.08 -6.26 13.05
N GLY A 40 1.84 -6.12 11.97
CA GLY A 40 1.31 -5.67 10.70
C GLY A 40 2.39 -5.57 9.62
N TYR A 41 1.93 -5.30 8.40
CA TYR A 41 2.82 -5.07 7.26
C TYR A 41 2.14 -4.20 6.21
N ILE A 42 2.96 -3.58 5.38
CA ILE A 42 2.53 -2.84 4.19
C ILE A 42 3.52 -3.12 3.06
N ILE A 43 3.00 -3.32 1.84
CA ILE A 43 3.82 -3.61 0.67
C ILE A 43 3.40 -2.70 -0.46
N GLY A 44 4.35 -1.94 -0.98
CA GLY A 44 4.21 -1.23 -2.24
C GLY A 44 4.91 -2.00 -3.37
N ILE A 45 4.27 -2.08 -4.51
CA ILE A 45 4.85 -2.65 -5.73
C ILE A 45 4.65 -1.68 -6.89
N PRO A 46 5.52 -1.66 -7.91
CA PRO A 46 5.26 -0.90 -9.11
C PRO A 46 3.92 -1.28 -9.73
N LEU A 47 3.16 -0.31 -10.19
CA LEU A 47 1.85 -0.53 -10.82
C LEU A 47 1.95 -1.51 -12.00
N GLU A 48 3.07 -1.48 -12.71
CA GLU A 48 3.37 -2.32 -13.87
C GLU A 48 3.50 -3.82 -13.54
N GLU A 49 3.72 -4.18 -12.28
CA GLU A 49 3.70 -5.59 -11.85
C GLU A 49 2.29 -6.20 -11.86
N LEU A 50 1.26 -5.36 -11.98
CA LEU A 50 -0.15 -5.75 -11.99
C LEU A 50 -0.77 -5.74 -13.40
N ARG A 51 0.01 -6.12 -14.40
CA ARG A 51 -0.43 -6.13 -15.82
C ARG A 51 -1.60 -7.07 -16.12
N GLN A 52 -1.90 -8.02 -15.22
CA GLN A 52 -3.06 -8.91 -15.36
C GLN A 52 -4.37 -8.26 -14.89
N GLU A 53 -4.26 -7.14 -14.18
CA GLU A 53 -5.41 -6.44 -13.60
C GLU A 53 -5.86 -5.31 -14.54
N SER A 54 -7.08 -5.40 -15.06
CA SER A 54 -7.61 -4.40 -16.00
C SER A 54 -7.63 -2.98 -15.44
N TRP A 55 -7.96 -2.83 -14.15
CA TRP A 55 -7.95 -1.53 -13.48
C TRP A 55 -6.56 -0.90 -13.42
N ALA A 56 -5.50 -1.73 -13.32
CA ALA A 56 -4.12 -1.24 -13.32
C ALA A 56 -3.70 -0.80 -14.71
N VAL A 57 -3.97 -1.63 -15.72
CA VAL A 57 -3.63 -1.32 -17.14
C VAL A 57 -4.37 -0.07 -17.63
N ASN A 58 -5.59 0.16 -17.16
CA ASN A 58 -6.38 1.33 -17.51
C ASN A 58 -6.01 2.60 -16.72
N ASP A 59 -5.12 2.52 -15.73
CA ASP A 59 -4.62 3.70 -15.04
C ASP A 59 -3.74 4.53 -16.01
N GLU A 60 -3.98 5.84 -16.07
CA GLU A 60 -3.23 6.75 -16.96
C GLU A 60 -1.72 6.77 -16.69
N ASN A 61 -1.28 6.30 -15.52
CA ASN A 61 0.13 6.21 -15.14
C ASN A 61 0.75 4.84 -15.40
N PHE A 62 -0.03 3.86 -15.84
CA PHE A 62 0.50 2.55 -16.20
C PHE A 62 1.52 2.67 -17.34
N GLY A 63 2.67 2.05 -17.17
CA GLY A 63 3.78 2.12 -18.14
C GLY A 63 4.69 3.35 -17.97
N LYS A 64 4.38 4.27 -17.07
CA LYS A 64 5.23 5.43 -16.77
C LYS A 64 6.25 5.18 -15.66
N TYR A 65 6.15 4.06 -14.97
CA TYR A 65 7.05 3.66 -13.87
C TYR A 65 7.20 4.73 -12.77
N ASN A 66 6.12 5.46 -12.51
CA ASN A 66 6.08 6.58 -11.58
C ASN A 66 5.10 6.37 -10.41
N THR A 67 4.51 5.17 -10.31
CA THR A 67 3.44 4.86 -9.37
C THR A 67 3.71 3.57 -8.62
N LEU A 68 3.64 3.62 -7.29
CA LEU A 68 3.58 2.46 -6.43
C LEU A 68 2.12 2.13 -6.11
N TYR A 69 1.76 0.88 -6.24
CA TYR A 69 0.48 0.36 -5.78
C TYR A 69 0.66 -0.27 -4.40
N THR A 70 -0.18 0.12 -3.44
CA THR A 70 -0.23 -0.50 -2.12
C THR A 70 -0.91 -1.85 -2.24
N TYR A 71 -0.11 -2.89 -2.45
CA TYR A 71 -0.58 -4.25 -2.72
C TYR A 71 -1.28 -4.88 -1.52
N ALA A 72 -0.71 -4.68 -0.34
CA ALA A 72 -1.27 -5.14 0.91
C ALA A 72 -0.95 -4.16 2.04
N PHE A 73 -1.91 -3.96 2.91
CA PHE A 73 -1.76 -3.16 4.12
C PHE A 73 -2.63 -3.79 5.21
N VAL A 74 -1.99 -4.43 6.17
CA VAL A 74 -2.67 -5.25 7.19
C VAL A 74 -2.11 -4.93 8.57
N ILE A 75 -3.01 -4.74 9.54
CA ILE A 75 -2.72 -4.79 10.96
C ILE A 75 -3.42 -6.01 11.54
N MET A 76 -2.69 -6.82 12.28
CA MET A 76 -3.25 -8.01 12.92
C MET A 76 -4.35 -7.61 13.91
N GLU A 77 -5.45 -8.36 13.93
CA GLU A 77 -6.68 -8.01 14.68
C GLU A 77 -6.40 -7.59 16.13
N LYS A 78 -5.56 -8.34 16.82
CA LYS A 78 -5.14 -8.10 18.20
C LYS A 78 -4.54 -6.71 18.44
N TYR A 79 -3.97 -6.10 17.39
CA TYR A 79 -3.25 -4.83 17.49
C TYR A 79 -3.95 -3.65 16.81
N LYS A 80 -5.17 -3.85 16.33
CA LYS A 80 -5.98 -2.77 15.76
C LYS A 80 -6.30 -1.69 16.81
N SER A 81 -6.62 -0.50 16.36
CA SER A 81 -7.01 0.66 17.20
C SER A 81 -5.92 1.18 18.15
N ASN A 82 -4.65 0.90 17.90
CA ASN A 82 -3.50 1.38 18.68
C ASN A 82 -2.64 2.42 17.93
N GLY A 83 -3.10 2.90 16.77
CA GLY A 83 -2.35 3.87 15.96
C GLY A 83 -1.24 3.27 15.08
N TYR A 84 -1.02 1.97 15.10
CA TYR A 84 0.03 1.29 14.33
C TYR A 84 -0.18 1.39 12.83
N ALA A 85 -1.42 1.34 12.36
CA ALA A 85 -1.75 1.53 10.95
C ALA A 85 -1.28 2.90 10.45
N ARG A 86 -1.55 3.96 11.22
CA ARG A 86 -1.12 5.33 10.87
C ARG A 86 0.39 5.45 10.84
N MET A 87 1.08 4.88 11.80
CA MET A 87 2.54 4.87 11.90
C MET A 87 3.17 4.15 10.69
N LEU A 88 2.71 2.94 10.41
CA LEU A 88 3.20 2.12 9.31
C LEU A 88 2.96 2.79 7.95
N LYS A 89 1.77 3.37 7.76
CA LYS A 89 1.45 4.14 6.56
C LYS A 89 2.33 5.37 6.39
N ARG A 90 2.61 6.10 7.46
CA ARG A 90 3.49 7.28 7.43
C ARG A 90 4.89 6.91 6.95
N VAL A 91 5.46 5.85 7.49
CA VAL A 91 6.79 5.37 7.09
C VAL A 91 6.78 4.94 5.62
N TYR A 92 5.80 4.17 5.22
CA TYR A 92 5.63 3.73 3.83
C TYR A 92 5.55 4.90 2.85
N LEU A 93 4.70 5.89 3.12
CA LEU A 93 4.56 7.07 2.26
C LEU A 93 5.85 7.90 2.21
N SER A 94 6.50 8.11 3.35
CA SER A 94 7.78 8.83 3.43
C SER A 94 8.85 8.18 2.56
N TRP A 95 8.96 6.86 2.58
CA TRP A 95 9.95 6.15 1.77
C TRP A 95 9.55 6.02 0.30
N SER A 96 8.26 5.91 0.00
CA SER A 96 7.75 5.96 -1.39
C SER A 96 8.17 7.28 -2.06
N GLN A 97 8.00 8.39 -1.35
CA GLN A 97 8.33 9.73 -1.83
C GLN A 97 9.83 9.93 -2.09
N LYS A 98 10.69 9.26 -1.32
CA LYS A 98 12.15 9.33 -1.51
C LYS A 98 12.67 8.62 -2.76
N ARG A 99 11.88 7.75 -3.37
CA ARG A 99 12.21 7.15 -4.65
C ARG A 99 12.05 8.20 -5.75
N SER A 100 13.14 8.58 -6.40
CA SER A 100 13.21 9.70 -7.35
C SER A 100 12.23 9.63 -8.51
N ASN A 101 11.83 8.43 -8.91
CA ASN A 101 10.88 8.20 -10.00
C ASN A 101 9.42 8.12 -9.55
N ILE A 102 9.14 7.97 -8.24
CA ILE A 102 7.78 7.78 -7.74
C ILE A 102 7.13 9.13 -7.46
N LYS A 103 6.02 9.38 -8.14
CA LYS A 103 5.18 10.58 -8.01
C LYS A 103 3.86 10.29 -7.33
N TYR A 104 3.40 9.04 -7.41
CA TYR A 104 2.08 8.65 -6.93
C TYR A 104 2.13 7.34 -6.15
N VAL A 105 1.23 7.24 -5.20
CA VAL A 105 0.87 5.98 -4.53
C VAL A 105 -0.61 5.74 -4.75
N THR A 106 -0.96 4.53 -5.19
CA THR A 106 -2.34 4.11 -5.40
C THR A 106 -2.69 2.93 -4.49
N GLY A 107 -3.95 2.63 -4.39
CA GLY A 107 -4.45 1.48 -3.64
C GLY A 107 -5.96 1.39 -3.67
N HIS A 108 -6.48 0.30 -3.12
CA HIS A 108 -7.92 0.10 -2.94
C HIS A 108 -8.25 0.14 -1.45
N VAL A 109 -9.29 0.88 -1.11
CA VAL A 109 -9.84 0.96 0.25
C VAL A 109 -11.35 0.76 0.22
N ILE A 110 -11.92 0.28 1.32
CA ILE A 110 -13.38 0.15 1.45
C ILE A 110 -14.03 1.51 1.21
N THR A 111 -15.07 1.55 0.39
CA THR A 111 -15.84 2.76 0.08
C THR A 111 -16.24 3.51 1.36
N GLY A 112 -15.99 4.82 1.37
CA GLY A 112 -16.30 5.69 2.49
C GLY A 112 -15.24 5.75 3.59
N THR A 113 -14.14 4.99 3.48
CA THR A 113 -13.02 5.05 4.44
C THR A 113 -11.86 5.93 3.98
N SER A 114 -11.86 6.35 2.71
CA SER A 114 -10.87 7.27 2.18
C SER A 114 -11.03 8.66 2.82
N ASN A 115 -9.90 9.29 3.16
CA ASN A 115 -9.91 10.65 3.66
C ASN A 115 -10.02 11.65 2.50
N VAL A 116 -11.24 11.89 2.04
CA VAL A 116 -11.53 12.83 0.94
C VAL A 116 -11.17 14.29 1.28
N ALA A 117 -10.97 14.60 2.55
CA ALA A 117 -10.49 15.93 2.97
C ALA A 117 -8.98 16.12 2.69
N ASP A 118 -8.26 15.05 2.42
CA ASP A 118 -6.85 15.13 2.02
C ASP A 118 -6.76 15.58 0.56
N LYS A 119 -6.35 16.83 0.36
CA LYS A 119 -6.19 17.45 -0.97
C LYS A 119 -5.26 16.70 -1.93
N ASN A 120 -4.38 15.85 -1.39
CA ASN A 120 -3.43 15.07 -2.17
C ASN A 120 -4.00 13.72 -2.61
N MET A 121 -5.22 13.38 -2.18
CA MET A 121 -5.88 12.13 -2.52
C MET A 121 -7.04 12.37 -3.48
N THR A 122 -7.08 11.57 -4.54
CA THR A 122 -8.15 11.57 -5.54
C THR A 122 -8.72 10.17 -5.67
N ILE A 123 -10.04 10.05 -5.66
CA ILE A 123 -10.71 8.79 -5.99
C ILE A 123 -10.81 8.69 -7.51
N ILE A 124 -10.25 7.62 -8.06
CA ILE A 124 -10.20 7.38 -9.51
C ILE A 124 -11.42 6.59 -9.97
N SER A 125 -11.77 5.53 -9.24
CA SER A 125 -12.90 4.68 -9.58
C SER A 125 -13.43 3.95 -8.35
N ARG A 126 -14.63 3.37 -8.49
CA ARG A 126 -15.24 2.49 -7.51
C ARG A 126 -15.43 1.12 -8.14
N ILE A 127 -15.15 0.07 -7.38
CA ILE A 127 -15.28 -1.32 -7.82
C ILE A 127 -16.20 -2.04 -6.83
N ASP A 128 -17.30 -2.53 -7.32
CA ASP A 128 -18.19 -3.38 -6.54
C ASP A 128 -17.62 -4.80 -6.45
N ASP A 129 -17.85 -5.46 -5.32
CA ASP A 129 -17.35 -6.81 -5.06
C ASP A 129 -15.84 -6.98 -5.30
N TRP A 130 -15.03 -6.11 -4.69
CA TRP A 130 -13.57 -6.18 -4.81
C TRP A 130 -13.04 -7.56 -4.41
N GLN A 131 -12.48 -8.28 -5.41
CA GLN A 131 -11.83 -9.60 -5.24
C GLN A 131 -12.63 -10.63 -4.43
N GLY A 132 -13.96 -10.64 -4.58
CA GLY A 132 -14.84 -11.58 -3.91
C GLY A 132 -15.12 -11.26 -2.44
N THR A 133 -14.81 -10.05 -1.99
CA THR A 133 -15.13 -9.59 -0.61
C THR A 133 -16.60 -9.28 -0.41
N LYS A 134 -17.37 -9.15 -1.50
CA LYS A 134 -18.75 -8.63 -1.51
C LYS A 134 -18.86 -7.22 -0.94
N LYS A 135 -17.78 -6.46 -0.97
CA LYS A 135 -17.71 -5.08 -0.53
C LYS A 135 -17.28 -4.19 -1.68
N SER A 136 -17.80 -2.96 -1.71
CA SER A 136 -17.36 -1.94 -2.65
C SER A 136 -16.07 -1.30 -2.16
N PHE A 137 -15.13 -1.12 -3.08
CA PHE A 137 -13.84 -0.48 -2.83
C PHE A 137 -13.64 0.71 -3.76
N GLU A 138 -12.92 1.69 -3.28
CA GLU A 138 -12.47 2.85 -4.05
C GLU A 138 -11.01 2.67 -4.42
N TYR A 139 -10.70 2.87 -5.71
CA TYR A 139 -9.35 3.00 -6.21
C TYR A 139 -8.93 4.45 -6.09
N TYR A 140 -7.95 4.73 -5.25
CA TYR A 140 -7.46 6.08 -5.00
C TYR A 140 -6.06 6.29 -5.56
N ARG A 141 -5.73 7.55 -5.81
CA ARG A 141 -4.38 8.02 -6.11
C ARG A 141 -4.00 9.12 -5.14
N ARG A 142 -2.83 8.99 -4.54
CA ARG A 142 -2.20 10.03 -3.73
C ARG A 142 -1.02 10.60 -4.48
N SER A 143 -0.96 11.93 -4.60
CA SER A 143 0.22 12.65 -5.06
C SER A 143 1.09 13.09 -3.88
N PHE A 144 2.37 13.30 -4.13
CA PHE A 144 3.29 13.88 -3.15
C PHE A 144 3.43 15.39 -3.39
N ASP A 145 3.41 16.20 -2.32
CA ASP A 145 3.71 17.62 -2.40
C ASP A 145 5.22 17.82 -2.64
N ILE A 146 5.55 18.75 -3.53
CA ILE A 146 6.94 19.05 -3.91
C ILE A 146 7.76 19.58 -2.72
N LYS A 147 7.11 20.03 -1.65
CA LYS A 147 7.75 20.64 -0.48
C LYS A 147 8.35 19.66 0.54
N ASP A 148 7.98 18.38 0.47
CA ASP A 148 8.41 17.39 1.48
C ASP A 148 9.73 16.71 1.14
N ASN A 149 10.44 17.17 0.10
CA ASN A 149 11.64 16.51 -0.44
C ASN A 149 12.97 16.85 0.27
N ILE A 150 12.98 17.54 1.42
CA ILE A 150 14.23 18.08 1.98
C ILE A 150 14.75 17.36 3.23
N GLU A 151 14.10 16.35 3.78
CA GLU A 151 14.64 15.70 5.00
C GLU A 151 14.97 14.20 4.83
N SER A 152 16.26 13.97 5.06
CA SER A 152 16.97 12.74 5.47
C SER A 152 17.31 11.68 4.42
N ILE A 153 18.61 11.67 4.15
CA ILE A 153 19.38 10.62 3.49
C ILE A 153 19.77 9.58 4.56
N ASN A 154 18.92 8.60 4.82
CA ASN A 154 19.32 7.39 5.55
C ASN A 154 18.54 6.20 4.99
N SER A 155 19.23 5.07 4.81
CA SER A 155 18.64 3.83 4.30
C SER A 155 17.47 3.38 5.18
N PRO A 156 16.35 2.90 4.58
CA PRO A 156 15.18 2.53 5.36
C PRO A 156 15.43 1.29 6.21
N PRO A 157 14.96 1.24 7.43
CA PRO A 157 14.71 -0.03 8.05
C PRO A 157 13.59 -0.75 7.27
N LEU A 158 13.84 -1.96 6.83
CA LEU A 158 12.80 -2.84 6.29
C LEU A 158 11.80 -3.25 7.39
N GLU A 159 12.14 -2.98 8.62
CA GLU A 159 11.42 -3.41 9.81
C GLU A 159 11.31 -2.25 10.80
N ILE A 160 10.12 -2.06 11.35
CA ILE A 160 9.85 -1.10 12.41
C ILE A 160 9.56 -1.88 13.69
N THR A 161 10.39 -1.68 14.71
CA THR A 161 10.13 -2.19 16.06
C THR A 161 9.44 -1.12 16.89
N ILE A 162 8.32 -1.46 17.50
CA ILE A 162 7.50 -0.59 18.34
C ILE A 162 7.69 -0.97 19.79
#